data_ad8aac61b69b4dd8c98b0e0da9ec576d
#
_entry.id   ad8aac61b69b4dd8c98b0e0da9ec576d
#
_cell.length_a   1.000
_cell.length_b   1.000
_cell.length_c   1.000
_cell.angle_alpha   90.00
_cell.angle_beta   90.00
_cell.angle_gamma   90.00
#
_symmetry.space_group_name_H-M   'P 1'
#
loop_
_entity.id
_entity.type
_entity.pdbx_description
1 polymer ?
#
loop_
_entity_poly.entity_id
_entity_poly.type
_entity_poly.pdbx_seq_one_letter_code
_entity_poly.pdbx_strand_id
1 'polypeptide(L)'
;MQNWVVIEEKYLDYLRAVEHRIPFSNYGSDKYKPFFGVLFEIGELAYVTQISHAQPRHEKLKSSPDFIKIFIPDRNPMNPDRLVAVVNLNYMFPIHKSLLEPLEYKNIERHRTFKTPLEKSQYIDLLTKELEKINTLGVDKKALKLYEKKKRFPNDAVSQRCIDFCALEPLAEAYVAENSKDS
;
A
#
# COMPACT_ATOMS: atom_id res chain seq x y z
N MET A 1 -3.89 -14.06 -0.26
CA MET A 1 -2.49 -13.70 -0.63
C MET A 1 -2.55 -12.33 -1.27
N GLN A 2 -1.74 -11.38 -0.80
CA GLN A 2 -1.68 -10.04 -1.36
C GLN A 2 -0.89 -10.03 -2.67
N ASN A 3 -1.26 -9.13 -3.57
CA ASN A 3 -0.57 -8.87 -4.83
C ASN A 3 -0.29 -7.37 -4.97
N TRP A 4 0.62 -7.02 -5.85
CA TRP A 4 0.76 -5.63 -6.29
C TRP A 4 -0.42 -5.25 -7.16
N VAL A 5 -0.94 -4.03 -6.94
CA VAL A 5 -2.06 -3.48 -7.68
C VAL A 5 -1.72 -2.09 -8.21
N VAL A 6 -2.26 -1.79 -9.36
CA VAL A 6 -2.26 -0.46 -9.96
C VAL A 6 -3.55 0.24 -9.56
N ILE A 7 -3.43 1.50 -9.20
CA ILE A 7 -4.60 2.35 -8.90
C ILE A 7 -4.42 3.64 -9.70
N GLU A 8 -5.45 4.03 -10.42
CA GLU A 8 -5.44 5.25 -11.20
C GLU A 8 -5.28 6.49 -10.30
N GLU A 9 -4.40 7.42 -10.73
CA GLU A 9 -4.16 8.66 -9.99
C GLU A 9 -5.44 9.51 -9.84
N LYS A 10 -6.33 9.47 -10.83
CA LYS A 10 -7.63 10.14 -10.78
C LYS A 10 -8.46 9.72 -9.55
N TYR A 11 -8.47 8.42 -9.22
CA TYR A 11 -9.13 7.93 -8.01
C TYR A 11 -8.42 8.38 -6.74
N LEU A 12 -7.10 8.34 -6.73
CA LEU A 12 -6.32 8.81 -5.58
C LEU A 12 -6.50 10.32 -5.34
N ASP A 13 -6.54 11.13 -6.42
CA ASP A 13 -6.84 12.56 -6.34
C ASP A 13 -8.23 12.84 -5.79
N TYR A 14 -9.21 12.05 -6.19
CA TYR A 14 -10.58 12.15 -5.67
C TYR A 14 -10.62 11.91 -4.15
N LEU A 15 -9.93 10.90 -3.65
CA LEU A 15 -9.83 10.66 -2.22
C LEU A 15 -9.00 11.74 -1.50
N ARG A 16 -7.89 12.22 -2.12
CA ARG A 16 -7.04 13.28 -1.55
C ARG A 16 -7.75 14.61 -1.37
N ALA A 17 -8.78 14.89 -2.13
CA ALA A 17 -9.62 16.07 -1.93
C ALA A 17 -10.27 16.13 -0.54
N VAL A 18 -10.45 14.96 0.09
CA VAL A 18 -11.04 14.82 1.44
C VAL A 18 -9.96 14.44 2.47
N GLU A 19 -9.05 13.52 2.13
CA GLU A 19 -7.99 13.04 3.01
C GLU A 19 -6.61 13.19 2.33
N HIS A 20 -5.94 14.29 2.62
CA HIS A 20 -4.66 14.67 1.99
C HIS A 20 -3.51 13.69 2.23
N ARG A 21 -3.64 12.76 3.20
CA ARG A 21 -2.63 11.74 3.52
C ARG A 21 -2.73 10.49 2.64
N ILE A 22 -3.68 10.41 1.71
CA ILE A 22 -3.72 9.34 0.72
C ILE A 22 -2.43 9.36 -0.10
N PRO A 23 -1.68 8.24 -0.18
CA PRO A 23 -0.41 8.18 -0.89
C PRO A 23 -0.57 8.42 -2.40
N PHE A 24 0.51 8.88 -3.04
CA PHE A 24 0.63 8.91 -4.50
C PHE A 24 1.16 7.57 -5.01
N SER A 25 0.79 7.18 -6.22
CA SER A 25 1.48 6.11 -6.95
C SER A 25 2.66 6.63 -7.74
N ASN A 26 2.55 7.84 -8.27
CA ASN A 26 3.54 8.46 -9.13
C ASN A 26 4.21 9.66 -8.43
N TYR A 27 5.53 9.56 -8.25
CA TYR A 27 6.40 10.62 -7.69
C TYR A 27 7.37 11.19 -8.74
N GLY A 28 7.11 10.92 -10.02
CA GLY A 28 7.94 11.24 -11.17
C GLY A 28 8.09 10.01 -12.08
N SER A 29 8.54 10.20 -13.32
CA SER A 29 8.60 9.14 -14.33
C SER A 29 9.44 7.91 -13.91
N ASP A 30 10.43 8.11 -13.04
CA ASP A 30 11.34 7.08 -12.51
C ASP A 30 11.01 6.63 -11.07
N LYS A 31 9.90 7.10 -10.49
CA LYS A 31 9.58 6.92 -9.06
C LYS A 31 8.16 6.41 -8.83
N TYR A 32 7.75 5.44 -9.62
CA TYR A 32 6.48 4.76 -9.40
C TYR A 32 6.54 3.84 -8.18
N LYS A 33 5.48 3.86 -7.38
CA LYS A 33 5.28 2.99 -6.21
C LYS A 33 3.90 2.32 -6.31
N PRO A 34 3.84 1.01 -6.56
CA PRO A 34 2.57 0.30 -6.57
C PRO A 34 1.97 0.24 -5.17
N PHE A 35 0.67 -0.01 -5.14
CA PHE A 35 -0.04 -0.41 -3.94
C PHE A 35 -0.04 -1.93 -3.82
N PHE A 36 -0.40 -2.46 -2.67
CA PHE A 36 -0.64 -3.88 -2.52
C PHE A 36 -1.94 -4.15 -1.76
N GLY A 37 -2.54 -5.25 -2.04
CA GLY A 37 -3.80 -5.73 -1.50
C GLY A 37 -4.15 -7.09 -2.11
N VAL A 38 -5.29 -7.63 -1.85
CA VAL A 38 -6.34 -7.09 -0.98
C VAL A 38 -6.00 -7.43 0.47
N LEU A 39 -6.03 -6.43 1.35
CA LEU A 39 -5.79 -6.63 2.78
C LEU A 39 -6.98 -7.34 3.42
N PHE A 40 -8.17 -6.82 3.20
CA PHE A 40 -9.46 -7.39 3.57
C PHE A 40 -10.56 -6.70 2.75
N GLU A 41 -11.79 -7.21 2.85
CA GLU A 41 -12.94 -6.71 2.09
C GLU A 41 -14.10 -6.36 3.02
N ILE A 42 -14.88 -5.36 2.61
CA ILE A 42 -16.16 -4.97 3.24
C ILE A 42 -17.16 -4.70 2.11
N GLY A 43 -18.12 -5.58 1.92
CA GLY A 43 -19.05 -5.48 0.78
C GLY A 43 -18.30 -5.50 -0.55
N GLU A 44 -18.53 -4.48 -1.38
CA GLU A 44 -17.85 -4.31 -2.66
C GLU A 44 -16.51 -3.55 -2.56
N LEU A 45 -16.12 -3.16 -1.36
CA LEU A 45 -14.85 -2.48 -1.11
C LEU A 45 -13.75 -3.45 -0.72
N ALA A 46 -12.57 -3.22 -1.26
CA ALA A 46 -11.32 -3.86 -0.87
C ALA A 46 -10.38 -2.82 -0.25
N TYR A 47 -9.59 -3.21 0.73
CA TYR A 47 -8.61 -2.33 1.35
C TYR A 47 -7.22 -2.60 0.80
N VAL A 48 -6.53 -1.51 0.48
CA VAL A 48 -5.16 -1.52 -0.06
C VAL A 48 -4.27 -0.56 0.72
N THR A 49 -2.97 -0.72 0.62
CA THR A 49 -1.99 0.23 1.16
C THR A 49 -0.70 0.22 0.33
N GLN A 50 0.25 1.05 0.73
CA GLN A 50 1.54 1.18 0.07
C GLN A 50 2.67 0.90 1.07
N ILE A 51 3.81 0.46 0.56
CA ILE A 51 5.05 0.39 1.33
C ILE A 51 5.88 1.66 1.12
N SER A 52 6.73 1.96 2.09
CA SER A 52 7.75 3.01 1.99
C SER A 52 9.13 2.39 2.13
N HIS A 53 10.09 2.86 1.34
CA HIS A 53 11.49 2.46 1.54
C HIS A 53 11.95 2.78 2.96
N ALA A 54 12.75 1.89 3.52
CA ALA A 54 13.34 2.09 4.83
C ALA A 54 14.22 3.35 4.84
N GLN A 55 14.15 4.08 5.94
CA GLN A 55 14.98 5.23 6.23
C GLN A 55 15.62 5.05 7.61
N PRO A 56 16.75 5.71 7.92
CA PRO A 56 17.45 5.55 9.19
C PRO A 56 16.56 5.72 10.45
N ARG A 57 15.57 6.60 10.36
CA ARG A 57 14.58 6.80 11.44
C ARG A 57 13.75 5.55 11.72
N HIS A 58 13.49 4.73 10.69
CA HIS A 58 12.66 3.53 10.83
C HIS A 58 13.36 2.42 11.63
N GLU A 59 14.69 2.39 11.64
CA GLU A 59 15.45 1.42 12.45
C GLU A 59 15.17 1.60 13.93
N LYS A 60 15.07 2.85 14.38
CA LYS A 60 14.88 3.22 15.80
C LYS A 60 13.42 3.09 16.26
N LEU A 61 12.46 3.13 15.34
CA LEU A 61 11.05 2.99 15.69
C LEU A 61 10.73 1.55 16.08
N LYS A 62 9.94 1.37 17.13
CA LYS A 62 9.37 0.05 17.46
C LYS A 62 8.24 -0.28 16.49
N SER A 63 8.08 -1.57 16.18
CA SER A 63 6.90 -2.03 15.44
C SER A 63 5.64 -1.73 16.25
N SER A 64 4.59 -1.29 15.56
CA SER A 64 3.28 -0.99 16.13
C SER A 64 2.19 -1.54 15.21
N PRO A 65 0.93 -1.61 15.66
CA PRO A 65 -0.16 -2.15 14.84
C PRO A 65 -0.34 -1.47 13.49
N ASP A 66 0.01 -0.20 13.39
CA ASP A 66 -0.10 0.64 12.19
C ASP A 66 1.20 0.71 11.36
N PHE A 67 2.29 0.09 11.85
CA PHE A 67 3.62 0.22 11.26
C PHE A 67 4.38 -1.12 11.33
N ILE A 68 4.62 -1.74 10.18
CA ILE A 68 5.26 -3.06 10.09
C ILE A 68 6.57 -2.95 9.32
N LYS A 69 7.66 -3.41 9.93
CA LYS A 69 8.98 -3.45 9.30
C LYS A 69 9.13 -4.68 8.41
N ILE A 70 9.71 -4.50 7.23
CA ILE A 70 10.06 -5.56 6.29
C ILE A 70 11.57 -5.75 6.28
N PHE A 71 12.01 -6.92 6.71
CA PHE A 71 13.40 -7.32 6.70
C PHE A 71 13.63 -8.40 5.64
N ILE A 72 14.69 -8.29 4.89
CA ILE A 72 15.16 -9.34 3.97
C ILE A 72 16.60 -9.72 4.30
N PRO A 73 17.02 -10.96 3.99
CA PRO A 73 18.40 -11.40 4.21
C PRO A 73 19.39 -10.45 3.53
N ASP A 74 20.49 -10.16 4.23
CA ASP A 74 21.60 -9.43 3.62
C ASP A 74 22.31 -10.31 2.56
N ARG A 75 23.02 -9.68 1.64
CA ARG A 75 23.80 -10.40 0.62
C ARG A 75 24.91 -11.22 1.25
N ASN A 76 25.49 -10.75 2.35
CA ASN A 76 26.43 -11.50 3.17
C ASN A 76 25.64 -12.22 4.28
N PRO A 77 25.59 -13.57 4.28
CA PRO A 77 24.82 -14.32 5.28
C PRO A 77 25.33 -14.19 6.71
N MET A 78 26.51 -13.62 6.91
CA MET A 78 27.05 -13.30 8.26
C MET A 78 26.46 -12.01 8.85
N ASN A 79 25.82 -11.19 8.03
CA ASN A 79 25.18 -9.98 8.47
C ASN A 79 23.72 -10.24 8.91
N PRO A 80 23.17 -9.46 9.82
CA PRO A 80 21.75 -9.53 10.15
C PRO A 80 20.88 -9.13 8.94
N ASP A 81 19.62 -9.58 8.97
CA ASP A 81 18.62 -9.17 8.00
C ASP A 81 18.54 -7.65 7.90
N ARG A 82 18.46 -7.15 6.68
CA ARG A 82 18.43 -5.72 6.39
C ARG A 82 16.99 -5.22 6.33
N LEU A 83 16.70 -4.12 7.04
CA LEU A 83 15.45 -3.39 6.90
C LEU A 83 15.40 -2.72 5.52
N VAL A 84 14.45 -3.11 4.67
CA VAL A 84 14.32 -2.61 3.30
C VAL A 84 13.11 -1.72 3.10
N ALA A 85 12.03 -2.01 3.80
CA ALA A 85 10.79 -1.27 3.66
C ALA A 85 9.96 -1.31 4.93
N VAL A 86 8.92 -0.51 4.95
CA VAL A 86 7.91 -0.47 6.00
C VAL A 86 6.51 -0.43 5.38
N VAL A 87 5.58 -1.16 5.98
CA VAL A 87 4.17 -1.12 5.64
C VAL A 87 3.47 -0.11 6.54
N ASN A 88 2.81 0.87 5.96
CA ASN A 88 2.08 1.90 6.68
C ASN A 88 0.57 1.60 6.63
N LEU A 89 0.09 0.75 7.54
CA LEU A 89 -1.34 0.41 7.62
C LEU A 89 -2.22 1.60 8.05
N ASN A 90 -1.64 2.60 8.70
CA ASN A 90 -2.33 3.83 9.07
C ASN A 90 -2.81 4.65 7.86
N TYR A 91 -2.28 4.38 6.67
CA TYR A 91 -2.67 5.02 5.40
C TYR A 91 -3.37 4.04 4.44
N MET A 92 -3.83 2.89 4.92
CA MET A 92 -4.66 2.01 4.09
C MET A 92 -6.00 2.68 3.80
N PHE A 93 -6.56 2.43 2.62
CA PHE A 93 -7.80 3.04 2.20
C PHE A 93 -8.67 2.07 1.39
N PRO A 94 -9.99 2.30 1.34
CA PRO A 94 -10.89 1.49 0.54
C PRO A 94 -10.78 1.83 -0.95
N ILE A 95 -11.00 0.83 -1.79
CA ILE A 95 -11.19 0.96 -3.24
C ILE A 95 -12.30 -0.01 -3.66
N HIS A 96 -13.16 0.39 -4.56
CA HIS A 96 -14.15 -0.52 -5.12
C HIS A 96 -13.46 -1.62 -5.93
N LYS A 97 -13.87 -2.87 -5.77
CA LYS A 97 -13.24 -4.05 -6.40
C LYS A 97 -13.12 -3.95 -7.90
N SER A 98 -14.07 -3.28 -8.57
CA SER A 98 -14.03 -3.07 -10.03
C SER A 98 -12.88 -2.18 -10.51
N LEU A 99 -12.25 -1.42 -9.62
CA LEU A 99 -11.12 -0.53 -9.93
C LEU A 99 -9.76 -1.16 -9.62
N LEU A 100 -9.74 -2.40 -9.13
CA LEU A 100 -8.51 -3.10 -8.81
C LEU A 100 -7.90 -3.73 -10.06
N GLU A 101 -6.72 -3.28 -10.42
CA GLU A 101 -5.94 -3.86 -11.51
C GLU A 101 -4.65 -4.50 -10.97
N PRO A 102 -4.35 -5.77 -11.31
CA PRO A 102 -3.09 -6.37 -10.93
C PRO A 102 -1.92 -5.72 -11.66
N LEU A 103 -0.82 -5.46 -10.95
CA LEU A 103 0.42 -5.01 -11.58
C LEU A 103 1.09 -6.18 -12.30
N GLU A 104 1.17 -6.10 -13.62
CA GLU A 104 1.89 -7.07 -14.43
C GLU A 104 3.33 -6.61 -14.68
N TYR A 105 4.32 -7.38 -14.22
CA TYR A 105 5.73 -7.04 -14.38
C TYR A 105 6.17 -6.89 -15.84
N LYS A 106 5.54 -7.63 -16.77
CA LYS A 106 5.79 -7.49 -18.22
C LYS A 106 5.46 -6.10 -18.75
N ASN A 107 4.50 -5.40 -18.08
CA ASN A 107 3.99 -4.08 -18.47
C ASN A 107 4.49 -2.95 -17.55
N ILE A 108 5.46 -3.22 -16.67
CA ILE A 108 5.90 -2.26 -15.64
C ILE A 108 6.41 -0.94 -16.22
N GLU A 109 6.88 -0.95 -17.47
CA GLU A 109 7.36 0.25 -18.18
C GLU A 109 6.23 1.23 -18.52
N ARG A 110 4.97 0.81 -18.44
CA ARG A 110 3.81 1.72 -18.54
C ARG A 110 3.69 2.65 -17.34
N HIS A 111 4.28 2.26 -16.23
CA HIS A 111 4.16 2.97 -14.94
C HIS A 111 5.46 3.64 -14.52
N ARG A 112 6.61 3.11 -14.97
CA ARG A 112 7.92 3.60 -14.55
C ARG A 112 8.91 3.55 -15.71
N THR A 113 9.67 4.64 -15.87
CA THR A 113 10.82 4.70 -16.79
C THR A 113 12.07 4.11 -16.11
N PHE A 114 12.81 3.28 -16.84
CA PHE A 114 14.06 2.68 -16.41
C PHE A 114 15.20 3.14 -17.31
N LYS A 115 16.35 3.49 -16.71
CA LYS A 115 17.53 3.91 -17.47
C LYS A 115 18.22 2.75 -18.16
N THR A 116 18.14 1.55 -17.58
CA THR A 116 18.78 0.34 -18.10
C THR A 116 17.89 -0.89 -17.87
N PRO A 117 18.05 -1.96 -18.69
CA PRO A 117 17.38 -3.23 -18.43
C PRO A 117 17.75 -3.84 -17.07
N LEU A 118 18.97 -3.59 -16.59
CA LEU A 118 19.42 -4.03 -15.27
C LEU A 118 18.63 -3.35 -14.15
N GLU A 119 18.40 -2.04 -14.25
CA GLU A 119 17.56 -1.30 -13.27
C GLU A 119 16.14 -1.87 -13.22
N LYS A 120 15.53 -2.16 -14.39
CA LYS A 120 14.23 -2.81 -14.48
C LYS A 120 14.21 -4.16 -13.77
N SER A 121 15.18 -5.02 -14.06
CA SER A 121 15.31 -6.35 -13.44
C SER A 121 15.48 -6.24 -11.92
N GLN A 122 16.31 -5.34 -11.45
CA GLN A 122 16.53 -5.11 -10.01
C GLN A 122 15.27 -4.61 -9.31
N TYR A 123 14.49 -3.75 -9.97
CA TYR A 123 13.24 -3.26 -9.41
C TYR A 123 12.18 -4.37 -9.30
N ILE A 124 12.04 -5.20 -10.33
CA ILE A 124 11.13 -6.35 -10.31
C ILE A 124 11.55 -7.36 -9.23
N ASP A 125 12.84 -7.65 -9.10
CA ASP A 125 13.36 -8.52 -8.04
C ASP A 125 13.06 -7.98 -6.64
N LEU A 126 13.21 -6.68 -6.45
CA LEU A 126 12.85 -6.01 -5.19
C LEU A 126 11.37 -6.16 -4.89
N LEU A 127 10.49 -5.82 -5.83
CA LEU A 127 9.03 -5.95 -5.65
C LEU A 127 8.63 -7.41 -5.35
N THR A 128 9.27 -8.38 -6.00
CA THR A 128 9.01 -9.80 -5.76
C THR A 128 9.36 -10.19 -4.32
N LYS A 129 10.57 -9.87 -3.87
CA LYS A 129 11.04 -10.18 -2.51
C LYS A 129 10.22 -9.48 -1.44
N GLU A 130 9.86 -8.22 -1.66
CA GLU A 130 9.00 -7.47 -0.73
C GLU A 130 7.62 -8.11 -0.61
N LEU A 131 7.00 -8.49 -1.72
CA LEU A 131 5.68 -9.12 -1.72
C LEU A 131 5.71 -10.51 -1.08
N GLU A 132 6.72 -11.33 -1.37
CA GLU A 132 6.92 -12.62 -0.71
C GLU A 132 7.00 -12.43 0.81
N LYS A 133 7.79 -11.46 1.27
CA LYS A 133 7.93 -11.19 2.69
C LYS A 133 6.63 -10.68 3.31
N ILE A 134 5.94 -9.74 2.66
CA ILE A 134 4.63 -9.23 3.11
C ILE A 134 3.64 -10.38 3.33
N ASN A 135 3.59 -11.34 2.40
CA ASN A 135 2.69 -12.49 2.49
C ASN A 135 3.01 -13.44 3.67
N THR A 136 4.21 -13.35 4.27
CA THR A 136 4.57 -14.12 5.48
C THR A 136 4.23 -13.39 6.78
N LEU A 137 3.94 -12.10 6.75
CA LEU A 137 3.81 -11.26 7.95
C LEU A 137 2.38 -11.18 8.51
N GLY A 138 1.39 -11.81 7.84
CA GLY A 138 -0.01 -11.74 8.23
C GLY A 138 -0.55 -10.31 8.26
N VAL A 139 -0.18 -9.52 7.24
CA VAL A 139 -0.51 -8.09 7.13
C VAL A 139 -2.03 -7.89 7.02
N ASP A 140 -2.73 -8.79 6.34
CA ASP A 140 -4.18 -8.86 6.23
C ASP A 140 -4.89 -8.87 7.59
N LYS A 141 -4.48 -9.79 8.46
CA LYS A 141 -5.04 -9.89 9.83
C LYS A 141 -4.74 -8.66 10.67
N LYS A 142 -3.55 -8.08 10.51
CA LYS A 142 -3.14 -6.86 11.22
C LYS A 142 -3.93 -5.65 10.73
N ALA A 143 -4.15 -5.54 9.42
CA ALA A 143 -4.95 -4.49 8.82
C ALA A 143 -6.40 -4.52 9.30
N LEU A 144 -7.04 -5.69 9.28
CA LEU A 144 -8.42 -5.85 9.77
C LEU A 144 -8.53 -5.49 11.26
N LYS A 145 -7.60 -5.97 12.09
CA LYS A 145 -7.57 -5.60 13.52
C LYS A 145 -7.39 -4.10 13.75
N LEU A 146 -6.57 -3.43 12.93
CA LEU A 146 -6.38 -1.99 13.02
C LEU A 146 -7.65 -1.23 12.61
N TYR A 147 -8.33 -1.68 11.56
CA TYR A 147 -9.60 -1.13 11.12
C TYR A 147 -10.67 -1.24 12.23
N GLU A 148 -10.85 -2.43 12.80
CA GLU A 148 -11.78 -2.67 13.90
C GLU A 148 -11.43 -1.83 15.14
N LYS A 149 -10.13 -1.72 15.46
CA LYS A 149 -9.65 -0.87 16.55
C LYS A 149 -10.00 0.60 16.31
N LYS A 150 -9.78 1.12 15.09
CA LYS A 150 -10.13 2.50 14.73
C LYS A 150 -11.62 2.78 14.89
N LYS A 151 -12.47 1.84 14.49
CA LYS A 151 -13.94 1.96 14.66
C LYS A 151 -14.34 1.96 16.13
N ARG A 152 -13.77 1.06 16.92
CA ARG A 152 -14.16 0.86 18.31
C ARG A 152 -13.55 1.90 19.26
N PHE A 153 -12.33 2.33 18.99
CA PHE A 153 -11.55 3.22 19.84
C PHE A 153 -10.92 4.36 19.01
N PRO A 154 -11.74 5.29 18.47
CA PRO A 154 -11.24 6.32 17.55
C PRO A 154 -10.24 7.29 18.20
N ASN A 155 -10.33 7.46 19.52
CA ASN A 155 -9.46 8.37 20.31
C ASN A 155 -8.18 7.71 20.85
N ASP A 156 -7.96 6.41 20.61
CA ASP A 156 -6.71 5.75 20.96
C ASP A 156 -5.55 6.32 20.14
N ALA A 157 -4.36 6.40 20.74
CA ALA A 157 -3.18 7.01 20.13
C ALA A 157 -2.80 6.39 18.77
N VAL A 158 -2.97 5.07 18.59
CA VAL A 158 -2.74 4.40 17.29
C VAL A 158 -3.83 4.81 16.31
N SER A 159 -5.09 4.80 16.75
CA SER A 159 -6.24 5.18 15.93
C SER A 159 -6.16 6.63 15.43
N GLN A 160 -5.66 7.54 16.24
CA GLN A 160 -5.48 8.95 15.85
C GLN A 160 -4.41 9.15 14.76
N ARG A 161 -3.42 8.27 14.67
CA ARG A 161 -2.44 8.30 13.58
C ARG A 161 -2.98 7.77 12.25
N CYS A 162 -4.08 7.02 12.29
CA CYS A 162 -4.72 6.47 11.10
C CYS A 162 -5.58 7.55 10.40
N ILE A 163 -5.65 7.46 9.09
CA ILE A 163 -6.67 8.18 8.32
C ILE A 163 -8.07 7.70 8.73
N ASP A 164 -9.09 8.44 8.39
CA ASP A 164 -10.46 8.02 8.70
C ASP A 164 -10.97 7.03 7.64
N PHE A 165 -10.69 5.75 7.88
CA PHE A 165 -11.05 4.68 6.97
C PHE A 165 -12.53 4.67 6.61
N CYS A 166 -13.41 4.85 7.62
CA CYS A 166 -14.85 4.78 7.45
C CYS A 166 -15.41 5.98 6.67
N ALA A 167 -14.82 7.17 6.81
CA ALA A 167 -15.22 8.35 6.05
C ALA A 167 -14.91 8.21 4.55
N LEU A 168 -13.93 7.36 4.18
CA LEU A 168 -13.56 7.11 2.80
C LEU A 168 -14.43 6.05 2.11
N GLU A 169 -15.11 5.18 2.87
CA GLU A 169 -15.94 4.10 2.29
C GLU A 169 -17.06 4.63 1.37
N PRO A 170 -17.92 5.57 1.81
CA PRO A 170 -18.96 6.11 0.94
C PRO A 170 -18.40 6.87 -0.28
N LEU A 171 -17.21 7.44 -0.17
CA LEU A 171 -16.55 8.09 -1.30
C LEU A 171 -16.10 7.07 -2.35
N ALA A 172 -15.57 5.92 -1.91
CA ALA A 172 -15.16 4.84 -2.81
C ALA A 172 -16.36 4.27 -3.60
N GLU A 173 -17.51 4.13 -2.96
CA GLU A 173 -18.76 3.69 -3.61
C GLU A 173 -19.31 4.76 -4.57
N ALA A 174 -19.33 6.03 -4.15
CA ALA A 174 -19.82 7.15 -4.94
C ALA A 174 -18.99 7.33 -6.22
N TYR A 175 -17.67 7.20 -6.14
CA TYR A 175 -16.79 7.34 -7.31
C TYR A 175 -17.18 6.40 -8.46
N VAL A 176 -17.47 5.14 -8.15
CA VAL A 176 -17.89 4.18 -9.18
C VAL A 176 -19.29 4.51 -9.72
N ALA A 177 -20.23 4.88 -8.84
CA ALA A 177 -21.58 5.25 -9.25
C ALA A 177 -21.61 6.48 -10.18
N GLU A 178 -20.73 7.46 -9.96
CA GLU A 178 -20.59 8.65 -10.79
C GLU A 178 -19.96 8.31 -12.16
N ASN A 179 -18.87 7.52 -12.18
CA ASN A 179 -18.15 7.20 -13.41
C ASN A 179 -18.83 6.10 -14.24
N SER A 180 -19.74 5.30 -13.66
CA SER A 180 -20.54 4.32 -14.42
C SER A 180 -21.67 4.95 -15.25
N LYS A 181 -22.00 6.23 -15.03
CA LYS A 181 -23.02 6.95 -15.78
C LYS A 181 -22.48 7.57 -17.08
N ASP A 182 -21.15 7.66 -17.20
CA ASP A 182 -20.46 8.27 -18.34
C ASP A 182 -19.93 7.22 -19.35
N SER A 183 -20.28 5.94 -19.14
CA SER A 183 -19.95 4.79 -20.02
C SER A 183 -21.21 4.24 -20.66
#